data_07e5c02ab921f482fd1e7605512ce9ec
#
_entry.id   07e5c02ab921f482fd1e7605512ce9ec
#
_cell.length_a   1.000
_cell.length_b   1.000
_cell.length_c   1.000
_cell.angle_alpha   90.00
_cell.angle_beta   90.00
_cell.angle_gamma   90.00
#
_symmetry.space_group_name_H-M   'P 1'
#
loop_
_entity.id
_entity.type
_entity.pdbx_description
1 polymer ?
#
loop_
_entity_poly.entity_id
_entity_poly.type
_entity_poly.pdbx_seq_one_letter_code
_entity_poly.pdbx_strand_id
1 'polypeptide(L)'
;ALLFNDRHFAAPSGASVSYQVLARKWRPRTFHELAGQEHVVRALTNALDQQRLHHAFLFTGTRGVGKTTIARIFAKSLNCETGISSKPCGECSACREIDAGRFVDLIEVDAASRTGVDDTRELLDNVQYAPSRGRFKVYLIDEVHMFSRNSFNALLKTLEEPPPHVKFLLATTDPQKLPVTVLSRCLQFNLKRLPTTLIAGYLQQVLEREGIASEDAAVRLLARAGDGSMRDALSLLDQAIAFSGGPVETAAVSAMLGSIDRRRVVGLLDALAANDASLLLQRVAELDALSPDYAAVLAELLALLQQVALVQAVPDAAPDDGAADPEELRRLAGQLPPEDVQLFYQIALLGRRDLPLNPDLRGGFEMALLRMLCFRPATVEGAAMTTTAPAPVPAITAIPHAAPPPITVSTQPASDSEWDLLVKQMALNSREKDLASNCELVKHEGNHFCLMLEPRFEIMLSQHVKDGLKSALERHLGEPVDLKFQFGSVTTATLNKRRQQQQ
;
A
#
# COMPACT_ATOMS: atom_id res chain seq x y z
N ALA A 1 43.98 17.24 -45.38
CA ALA A 1 44.66 15.94 -45.40
C ALA A 1 44.77 15.40 -43.98
N LEU A 2 43.81 14.61 -43.56
CA LEU A 2 43.89 13.88 -42.27
C LEU A 2 43.56 12.41 -42.61
N LEU A 3 44.52 11.58 -42.41
CA LEU A 3 44.55 10.14 -42.67
C LEU A 3 43.61 9.43 -41.66
N PHE A 4 42.57 8.81 -42.18
CA PHE A 4 41.80 7.80 -41.45
C PHE A 4 42.62 6.50 -41.43
N ASN A 5 42.91 6.02 -40.23
CA ASN A 5 43.61 4.79 -39.99
C ASN A 5 42.58 3.68 -39.73
N ASP A 6 42.23 2.92 -40.78
CA ASP A 6 41.36 1.75 -40.70
C ASP A 6 42.07 0.63 -39.90
N ARG A 7 41.69 0.48 -38.63
CA ARG A 7 41.93 -0.75 -37.91
C ARG A 7 40.67 -1.61 -37.97
N HIS A 8 40.68 -2.59 -38.85
CA HIS A 8 39.73 -3.70 -38.83
C HIS A 8 39.78 -4.40 -37.47
N PHE A 9 38.78 -4.15 -36.62
CA PHE A 9 38.44 -5.06 -35.53
C PHE A 9 37.63 -6.22 -36.14
N ALA A 10 38.27 -7.37 -36.31
CA ALA A 10 37.60 -8.63 -36.58
C ALA A 10 36.71 -8.96 -35.37
N ALA A 11 35.41 -8.91 -35.57
CA ALA A 11 34.45 -9.40 -34.57
C ALA A 11 34.59 -10.93 -34.47
N PRO A 12 34.66 -11.51 -33.25
CA PRO A 12 34.58 -12.96 -33.11
C PRO A 12 33.16 -13.38 -33.49
N SER A 13 33.08 -14.31 -34.44
CA SER A 13 31.87 -15.05 -34.82
C SER A 13 31.45 -15.93 -33.64
N GLY A 14 30.55 -15.41 -32.80
CA GLY A 14 29.96 -16.14 -31.70
C GLY A 14 28.46 -15.84 -31.64
N ALA A 15 27.66 -16.87 -31.53
CA ALA A 15 26.22 -16.88 -31.47
C ALA A 15 25.67 -15.65 -30.76
N SER A 16 24.69 -14.98 -31.33
CA SER A 16 23.95 -13.89 -30.70
C SER A 16 23.31 -14.40 -29.42
N VAL A 17 24.00 -14.24 -28.29
CA VAL A 17 23.41 -14.46 -26.97
C VAL A 17 22.37 -13.35 -26.79
N SER A 18 21.10 -13.67 -27.01
CA SER A 18 20.03 -12.73 -26.75
C SER A 18 20.11 -12.34 -25.27
N TYR A 19 20.32 -11.07 -25.01
CA TYR A 19 20.34 -10.54 -23.65
C TYR A 19 19.05 -10.96 -22.90
N GLN A 20 19.22 -11.58 -21.74
CA GLN A 20 18.12 -12.01 -20.90
C GLN A 20 18.12 -11.16 -19.61
N VAL A 21 17.01 -10.49 -19.36
CA VAL A 21 16.77 -9.66 -18.16
C VAL A 21 17.09 -10.45 -16.88
N LEU A 22 17.81 -9.84 -15.92
CA LEU A 22 18.27 -10.49 -14.68
C LEU A 22 17.12 -11.11 -13.88
N ALA A 23 15.98 -10.45 -13.81
CA ALA A 23 14.78 -10.98 -13.14
C ALA A 23 14.28 -12.31 -13.74
N ARG A 24 14.59 -12.62 -14.99
CA ARG A 24 14.29 -13.90 -15.64
C ARG A 24 15.46 -14.87 -15.53
N LYS A 25 16.70 -14.41 -15.72
CA LYS A 25 17.93 -15.22 -15.64
C LYS A 25 18.12 -15.81 -14.25
N TRP A 26 17.91 -15.01 -13.21
CA TRP A 26 18.09 -15.35 -11.81
C TRP A 26 16.80 -15.77 -11.11
N ARG A 27 15.79 -16.17 -11.87
CA ARG A 27 14.55 -16.70 -11.28
C ARG A 27 14.86 -18.03 -10.57
N PRO A 28 14.53 -18.16 -9.26
CA PRO A 28 14.73 -19.40 -8.51
C PRO A 28 14.09 -20.61 -9.19
N ARG A 29 14.83 -21.70 -9.23
CA ARG A 29 14.39 -22.97 -9.83
C ARG A 29 14.10 -24.05 -8.80
N THR A 30 14.54 -23.86 -7.57
CA THR A 30 14.33 -24.77 -6.43
C THR A 30 13.83 -23.98 -5.22
N PHE A 31 13.22 -24.69 -4.26
CA PHE A 31 12.79 -24.05 -3.00
C PHE A 31 13.95 -23.50 -2.18
N HIS A 32 15.16 -24.07 -2.31
CA HIS A 32 16.35 -23.60 -1.58
C HIS A 32 16.94 -22.30 -2.12
N GLU A 33 16.66 -21.96 -3.37
CA GLU A 33 17.12 -20.72 -3.99
C GLU A 33 16.19 -19.54 -3.69
N LEU A 34 15.02 -19.80 -3.09
CA LEU A 34 14.07 -18.75 -2.74
C LEU A 34 14.62 -17.90 -1.60
N ALA A 35 14.73 -16.62 -1.82
CA ALA A 35 15.08 -15.66 -0.78
C ALA A 35 13.84 -15.36 0.07
N GLY A 36 13.94 -15.58 1.38
CA GLY A 36 12.83 -15.40 2.31
C GLY A 36 11.71 -16.44 2.12
N GLN A 37 10.55 -16.19 2.70
CA GLN A 37 9.34 -17.03 2.59
C GLN A 37 9.48 -18.41 3.25
N GLU A 38 10.36 -18.59 4.25
CA GLU A 38 10.67 -19.88 4.89
C GLU A 38 9.42 -20.60 5.39
N HIS A 39 8.42 -19.86 5.89
CA HIS A 39 7.16 -20.41 6.39
C HIS A 39 6.33 -21.08 5.29
N VAL A 40 6.28 -20.47 4.08
CA VAL A 40 5.59 -21.03 2.91
C VAL A 40 6.37 -22.23 2.36
N VAL A 41 7.69 -22.06 2.20
CA VAL A 41 8.59 -23.12 1.71
C VAL A 41 8.47 -24.35 2.59
N ARG A 42 8.57 -24.20 3.92
CA ARG A 42 8.45 -25.29 4.89
C ARG A 42 7.11 -26.03 4.79
N ALA A 43 6.01 -25.29 4.65
CA ALA A 43 4.70 -25.92 4.54
C ALA A 43 4.52 -26.69 3.23
N LEU A 44 4.98 -26.13 2.09
CA LEU A 44 4.91 -26.79 0.78
C LEU A 44 5.83 -28.01 0.69
N THR A 45 7.05 -27.94 1.22
CA THR A 45 7.97 -29.07 1.26
C THR A 45 7.41 -30.22 2.09
N ASN A 46 6.85 -29.93 3.26
CA ASN A 46 6.17 -30.94 4.09
C ASN A 46 4.99 -31.58 3.36
N ALA A 47 4.17 -30.77 2.66
CA ALA A 47 3.02 -31.29 1.90
C ALA A 47 3.46 -32.21 0.76
N LEU A 48 4.55 -31.89 0.06
CA LEU A 48 5.13 -32.71 -1.01
C LEU A 48 5.71 -34.01 -0.46
N ASP A 49 6.54 -33.95 0.58
CA ASP A 49 7.26 -35.09 1.12
C ASP A 49 6.32 -36.06 1.85
N GLN A 50 5.21 -35.56 2.44
CA GLN A 50 4.15 -36.37 3.04
C GLN A 50 3.06 -36.80 2.04
N GLN A 51 3.14 -36.36 0.79
CA GLN A 51 2.14 -36.58 -0.26
C GLN A 51 0.72 -36.12 0.12
N ARG A 52 0.60 -35.11 1.00
CA ARG A 52 -0.65 -34.48 1.41
C ARG A 52 -0.96 -33.28 0.51
N LEU A 53 -1.36 -33.59 -0.71
CA LEU A 53 -1.51 -32.60 -1.77
C LEU A 53 -2.97 -32.16 -1.91
N HIS A 54 -3.28 -30.97 -1.45
CA HIS A 54 -4.57 -30.35 -1.69
C HIS A 54 -4.82 -30.14 -3.21
N HIS A 55 -6.06 -30.00 -3.63
CA HIS A 55 -6.39 -29.76 -5.05
C HIS A 55 -6.17 -28.31 -5.48
N ALA A 56 -6.27 -27.34 -4.57
CA ALA A 56 -6.12 -25.92 -4.84
C ALA A 56 -5.25 -25.21 -3.81
N PHE A 57 -4.29 -24.42 -4.28
CA PHE A 57 -3.39 -23.59 -3.50
C PHE A 57 -3.56 -22.14 -3.91
N LEU A 58 -3.64 -21.23 -2.96
CA LEU A 58 -3.74 -19.79 -3.21
C LEU A 58 -2.52 -19.09 -2.61
N PHE A 59 -1.74 -18.45 -3.45
CA PHE A 59 -0.58 -17.63 -3.08
C PHE A 59 -0.99 -16.16 -3.09
N THR A 60 -0.96 -15.51 -1.92
CA THR A 60 -1.28 -14.09 -1.76
C THR A 60 -0.03 -13.28 -1.41
N GLY A 61 -0.03 -11.99 -1.67
CA GLY A 61 1.07 -11.09 -1.34
C GLY A 61 1.33 -10.06 -2.43
N THR A 62 2.14 -9.05 -2.14
CA THR A 62 2.44 -7.95 -3.06
C THR A 62 3.11 -8.43 -4.35
N ARG A 63 3.18 -7.56 -5.36
CA ARG A 63 3.84 -7.87 -6.62
C ARG A 63 5.34 -8.17 -6.38
N GLY A 64 5.90 -9.11 -7.14
CA GLY A 64 7.34 -9.38 -7.17
C GLY A 64 7.93 -10.16 -5.99
N VAL A 65 7.11 -10.62 -5.01
CA VAL A 65 7.56 -11.39 -3.83
C VAL A 65 7.76 -12.88 -4.08
N GLY A 66 7.49 -13.36 -5.30
CA GLY A 66 7.78 -14.74 -5.71
C GLY A 66 6.57 -15.66 -5.86
N LYS A 67 5.31 -15.16 -5.85
CA LYS A 67 4.08 -15.98 -5.98
C LYS A 67 4.14 -16.96 -7.14
N THR A 68 4.28 -16.46 -8.36
CA THR A 68 4.37 -17.26 -9.60
C THR A 68 5.61 -18.16 -9.64
N THR A 69 6.72 -17.74 -9.02
CA THR A 69 7.94 -18.54 -8.92
C THR A 69 7.73 -19.77 -8.04
N ILE A 70 7.17 -19.59 -6.83
CA ILE A 70 6.84 -20.69 -5.92
C ILE A 70 5.85 -21.66 -6.59
N ALA A 71 4.83 -21.13 -7.25
CA ALA A 71 3.86 -21.95 -7.96
C ALA A 71 4.50 -22.82 -9.06
N ARG A 72 5.46 -22.27 -9.84
CA ARG A 72 6.20 -23.04 -10.86
C ARG A 72 7.11 -24.10 -10.24
N ILE A 73 7.82 -23.78 -9.15
CA ILE A 73 8.65 -24.76 -8.45
C ILE A 73 7.77 -25.90 -7.90
N PHE A 74 6.59 -25.56 -7.37
CA PHE A 74 5.64 -26.53 -6.88
C PHE A 74 5.09 -27.41 -8.01
N ALA A 75 4.72 -26.85 -9.16
CA ALA A 75 4.30 -27.58 -10.36
C ALA A 75 5.40 -28.53 -10.86
N LYS A 76 6.67 -28.09 -10.81
CA LYS A 76 7.83 -28.92 -11.14
C LYS A 76 8.00 -30.09 -10.18
N SER A 77 7.82 -29.85 -8.87
CA SER A 77 7.89 -30.90 -7.85
C SER A 77 6.78 -31.94 -8.00
N LEU A 78 5.59 -31.55 -8.45
CA LEU A 78 4.47 -32.45 -8.73
C LEU A 78 4.72 -33.35 -9.96
N ASN A 79 5.36 -32.80 -10.99
CA ASN A 79 5.49 -33.46 -12.31
C ASN A 79 6.90 -33.96 -12.62
N CYS A 80 7.84 -33.89 -11.66
CA CYS A 80 9.18 -34.40 -11.85
C CYS A 80 9.17 -35.91 -12.11
N GLU A 81 9.82 -36.39 -13.16
CA GLU A 81 9.82 -37.81 -13.55
C GLU A 81 10.41 -38.74 -12.46
N THR A 82 11.33 -38.24 -11.63
CA THR A 82 11.92 -38.99 -10.53
C THR A 82 10.96 -39.26 -9.35
N GLY A 83 9.86 -38.52 -9.29
CA GLY A 83 8.86 -38.67 -8.23
C GLY A 83 8.37 -37.30 -7.70
N ILE A 84 7.34 -37.37 -6.85
CA ILE A 84 6.83 -36.20 -6.12
C ILE A 84 7.74 -35.99 -4.92
N SER A 85 8.43 -34.87 -4.86
CA SER A 85 9.28 -34.50 -3.72
C SER A 85 9.50 -32.99 -3.65
N SER A 86 9.97 -32.51 -2.51
CA SER A 86 10.40 -31.14 -2.32
C SER A 86 11.67 -30.77 -3.14
N LYS A 87 12.36 -31.76 -3.70
CA LYS A 87 13.61 -31.62 -4.46
C LYS A 87 13.45 -32.17 -5.88
N PRO A 88 12.81 -31.42 -6.81
CA PRO A 88 12.73 -31.85 -8.22
C PRO A 88 14.13 -31.96 -8.82
N CYS A 89 14.37 -32.96 -9.68
CA CYS A 89 15.71 -33.26 -10.19
C CYS A 89 16.32 -32.11 -11.04
N GLY A 90 15.50 -31.27 -11.68
CA GLY A 90 15.96 -30.18 -12.54
C GLY A 90 16.45 -30.62 -13.93
N GLU A 91 16.67 -31.91 -14.19
CA GLU A 91 17.31 -32.45 -15.39
C GLU A 91 16.35 -33.20 -16.33
N CYS A 92 15.28 -33.80 -15.82
CA CYS A 92 14.31 -34.53 -16.63
C CYS A 92 13.56 -33.62 -17.59
N SER A 93 12.87 -34.21 -18.58
CA SER A 93 12.18 -33.46 -19.62
C SER A 93 11.11 -32.53 -19.02
N ALA A 94 10.31 -33.02 -18.08
CA ALA A 94 9.30 -32.22 -17.40
C ALA A 94 9.90 -31.02 -16.64
N CYS A 95 11.00 -31.22 -15.90
CA CYS A 95 11.66 -30.12 -15.19
C CYS A 95 12.19 -29.03 -16.13
N ARG A 96 12.87 -29.43 -17.21
CA ARG A 96 13.42 -28.48 -18.20
C ARG A 96 12.32 -27.72 -18.95
N GLU A 97 11.25 -28.41 -19.33
CA GLU A 97 10.13 -27.82 -20.04
C GLU A 97 9.36 -26.84 -19.16
N ILE A 98 9.16 -27.15 -17.86
CA ILE A 98 8.53 -26.23 -16.88
C ILE A 98 9.41 -24.98 -16.68
N ASP A 99 10.73 -25.16 -16.51
CA ASP A 99 11.64 -24.02 -16.37
C ASP A 99 11.66 -23.15 -17.64
N ALA A 100 11.50 -23.75 -18.82
CA ALA A 100 11.39 -23.06 -20.10
C ALA A 100 9.98 -22.48 -20.37
N GLY A 101 8.96 -22.82 -19.56
CA GLY A 101 7.57 -22.41 -19.76
C GLY A 101 6.90 -23.07 -20.97
N ARG A 102 7.26 -24.32 -21.29
CA ARG A 102 6.75 -25.06 -22.47
C ARG A 102 6.14 -26.41 -22.13
N PHE A 103 5.98 -26.72 -20.85
CA PHE A 103 5.40 -27.99 -20.42
C PHE A 103 3.89 -28.02 -20.68
N VAL A 104 3.42 -29.02 -21.45
CA VAL A 104 2.03 -29.08 -21.94
C VAL A 104 1.01 -29.17 -20.81
N ASP A 105 1.33 -29.90 -19.74
CA ASP A 105 0.41 -30.10 -18.59
C ASP A 105 0.54 -29.01 -17.53
N LEU A 106 1.34 -27.95 -17.74
CA LEU A 106 1.35 -26.73 -16.95
C LEU A 106 0.72 -25.58 -17.77
N ILE A 107 -0.53 -25.30 -17.47
CA ILE A 107 -1.30 -24.27 -18.16
C ILE A 107 -1.19 -22.99 -17.35
N GLU A 108 -0.39 -22.04 -17.85
CA GLU A 108 -0.20 -20.73 -17.21
C GLU A 108 -1.12 -19.71 -17.86
N VAL A 109 -1.92 -19.05 -17.04
CA VAL A 109 -2.88 -18.00 -17.44
C VAL A 109 -2.68 -16.78 -16.58
N ASP A 110 -2.48 -15.66 -17.21
CA ASP A 110 -2.57 -14.35 -16.57
C ASP A 110 -4.01 -13.84 -16.72
N ALA A 111 -4.73 -13.76 -15.60
CA ALA A 111 -6.11 -13.33 -15.57
C ALA A 111 -6.28 -11.84 -15.95
N ALA A 112 -5.22 -11.03 -15.90
CA ALA A 112 -5.25 -9.65 -16.33
C ALA A 112 -5.28 -9.52 -17.87
N SER A 113 -4.65 -10.47 -18.59
CA SER A 113 -4.61 -10.48 -20.06
C SER A 113 -5.72 -11.32 -20.71
N ARG A 114 -6.36 -12.21 -19.93
CA ARG A 114 -7.47 -13.07 -20.40
C ARG A 114 -8.68 -12.91 -19.47
N THR A 115 -9.39 -11.80 -19.62
CA THR A 115 -10.56 -11.45 -18.79
C THR A 115 -11.87 -12.02 -19.32
N GLY A 116 -11.87 -12.59 -20.53
CA GLY A 116 -13.05 -13.14 -21.18
C GLY A 116 -13.65 -14.32 -20.43
N VAL A 117 -14.99 -14.36 -20.34
CA VAL A 117 -15.72 -15.50 -19.74
C VAL A 117 -15.52 -16.74 -20.58
N ASP A 118 -15.48 -16.57 -21.90
CA ASP A 118 -15.35 -17.66 -22.86
C ASP A 118 -13.94 -18.28 -22.80
N ASP A 119 -12.89 -17.47 -22.67
CA ASP A 119 -11.50 -17.95 -22.48
C ASP A 119 -11.38 -18.80 -21.20
N THR A 120 -12.05 -18.36 -20.12
CA THR A 120 -12.06 -19.10 -18.84
C THR A 120 -12.84 -20.40 -18.96
N ARG A 121 -13.96 -20.42 -19.68
CA ARG A 121 -14.76 -21.64 -19.92
C ARG A 121 -13.98 -22.66 -20.75
N GLU A 122 -13.36 -22.24 -21.85
CA GLU A 122 -12.54 -23.11 -22.68
C GLU A 122 -11.40 -23.74 -21.88
N LEU A 123 -10.77 -22.94 -21.01
CA LEU A 123 -9.73 -23.42 -20.10
C LEU A 123 -10.26 -24.48 -19.11
N LEU A 124 -11.46 -24.27 -18.55
CA LEU A 124 -12.07 -25.16 -17.58
C LEU A 124 -12.73 -26.38 -18.21
N ASP A 125 -13.24 -26.31 -19.43
CA ASP A 125 -13.78 -27.45 -20.17
C ASP A 125 -12.69 -28.52 -20.42
N ASN A 126 -11.44 -28.08 -20.53
CA ASN A 126 -10.27 -28.95 -20.67
C ASN A 126 -9.83 -29.65 -19.36
N VAL A 127 -10.37 -29.28 -18.20
CA VAL A 127 -9.96 -29.83 -16.88
C VAL A 127 -10.28 -31.32 -16.73
N GLN A 128 -11.37 -31.77 -17.31
CA GLN A 128 -11.80 -33.18 -17.22
C GLN A 128 -10.85 -34.18 -17.91
N TYR A 129 -10.03 -33.71 -18.87
CA TYR A 129 -9.12 -34.58 -19.60
C TYR A 129 -7.84 -34.87 -18.80
N ALA A 130 -7.41 -36.12 -18.84
CA ALA A 130 -6.16 -36.55 -18.21
C ALA A 130 -4.94 -35.76 -18.71
N PRO A 131 -3.87 -35.63 -17.90
CA PRO A 131 -2.62 -35.03 -18.36
C PRO A 131 -2.00 -35.84 -19.51
N SER A 132 -1.33 -35.15 -20.43
CA SER A 132 -0.73 -35.75 -21.62
C SER A 132 0.58 -36.50 -21.29
N ARG A 133 1.40 -35.94 -20.41
CA ARG A 133 2.74 -36.47 -20.06
C ARG A 133 3.02 -36.43 -18.56
N GLY A 134 2.49 -35.43 -17.87
CA GLY A 134 2.69 -35.23 -16.43
C GLY A 134 1.88 -36.21 -15.57
N ARG A 135 2.17 -36.23 -14.26
CA ARG A 135 1.29 -36.87 -13.27
C ARG A 135 0.05 -36.04 -12.99
N PHE A 136 0.21 -34.73 -12.99
CA PHE A 136 -0.85 -33.78 -12.73
C PHE A 136 -0.95 -32.76 -13.85
N LYS A 137 -2.18 -32.41 -14.19
CA LYS A 137 -2.49 -31.23 -15.00
C LYS A 137 -2.59 -30.04 -14.05
N VAL A 138 -1.70 -29.08 -14.19
CA VAL A 138 -1.56 -27.96 -13.28
C VAL A 138 -2.03 -26.68 -13.94
N TYR A 139 -2.98 -26.01 -13.34
CA TYR A 139 -3.49 -24.70 -13.75
C TYR A 139 -2.88 -23.63 -12.85
N LEU A 140 -1.96 -22.85 -13.38
CA LEU A 140 -1.36 -21.70 -12.73
C LEU A 140 -2.07 -20.43 -13.23
N ILE A 141 -2.89 -19.85 -12.37
CA ILE A 141 -3.67 -18.64 -12.69
C ILE A 141 -3.09 -17.50 -11.88
N ASP A 142 -2.41 -16.58 -12.58
CA ASP A 142 -1.85 -15.37 -11.96
C ASP A 142 -2.88 -14.24 -11.98
N GLU A 143 -2.83 -13.38 -10.97
CA GLU A 143 -3.74 -12.26 -10.71
C GLU A 143 -5.23 -12.67 -10.80
N VAL A 144 -5.57 -13.82 -10.20
CA VAL A 144 -6.90 -14.43 -10.30
C VAL A 144 -8.03 -13.50 -9.85
N HIS A 145 -7.76 -12.44 -9.06
CA HIS A 145 -8.75 -11.44 -8.68
C HIS A 145 -9.30 -10.62 -9.87
N MET A 146 -8.65 -10.69 -11.03
CA MET A 146 -9.11 -10.06 -12.28
C MET A 146 -10.22 -10.83 -12.98
N PHE A 147 -10.51 -12.05 -12.54
CA PHE A 147 -11.62 -12.84 -13.10
C PHE A 147 -12.98 -12.18 -12.89
N SER A 148 -13.85 -12.31 -13.89
CA SER A 148 -15.24 -11.90 -13.78
C SER A 148 -16.02 -12.80 -12.80
N ARG A 149 -17.16 -12.34 -12.32
CA ARG A 149 -18.06 -13.17 -11.49
C ARG A 149 -18.45 -14.48 -12.17
N ASN A 150 -18.67 -14.46 -13.48
CA ASN A 150 -19.02 -15.66 -14.24
C ASN A 150 -17.85 -16.63 -14.35
N SER A 151 -16.62 -16.12 -14.53
CA SER A 151 -15.38 -16.92 -14.51
C SER A 151 -15.18 -17.59 -13.15
N PHE A 152 -15.40 -16.86 -12.04
CA PHE A 152 -15.36 -17.45 -10.70
C PHE A 152 -16.41 -18.54 -10.52
N ASN A 153 -17.64 -18.35 -10.97
CA ASN A 153 -18.69 -19.37 -10.87
C ASN A 153 -18.36 -20.65 -11.66
N ALA A 154 -17.70 -20.51 -12.81
CA ALA A 154 -17.20 -21.66 -13.56
C ALA A 154 -16.06 -22.38 -12.80
N LEU A 155 -15.11 -21.64 -12.25
CA LEU A 155 -13.99 -22.17 -11.46
C LEU A 155 -14.49 -22.89 -10.19
N LEU A 156 -15.50 -22.34 -9.51
CA LEU A 156 -16.08 -22.92 -8.28
C LEU A 156 -16.60 -24.34 -8.47
N LYS A 157 -17.25 -24.63 -9.60
CA LYS A 157 -17.74 -25.99 -9.90
C LYS A 157 -16.61 -27.02 -9.90
N THR A 158 -15.47 -26.64 -10.48
CA THR A 158 -14.29 -27.52 -10.55
C THR A 158 -13.53 -27.58 -9.22
N LEU A 159 -13.58 -26.52 -8.41
CA LEU A 159 -12.99 -26.52 -7.07
C LEU A 159 -13.82 -27.33 -6.05
N GLU A 160 -15.12 -27.49 -6.28
CA GLU A 160 -16.02 -28.33 -5.46
C GLU A 160 -15.79 -29.82 -5.72
N GLU A 161 -15.72 -30.20 -6.99
CA GLU A 161 -15.51 -31.60 -7.43
C GLU A 161 -14.27 -31.69 -8.33
N PRO A 162 -13.06 -31.52 -7.75
CA PRO A 162 -11.83 -31.49 -8.54
C PRO A 162 -11.46 -32.90 -9.02
N PRO A 163 -11.13 -33.08 -10.31
CA PRO A 163 -10.57 -34.34 -10.79
C PRO A 163 -9.25 -34.64 -10.06
N PRO A 164 -8.96 -35.90 -9.69
CA PRO A 164 -7.80 -36.26 -8.86
C PRO A 164 -6.45 -35.89 -9.51
N HIS A 165 -6.41 -35.84 -10.84
CA HIS A 165 -5.22 -35.50 -11.62
C HIS A 165 -5.03 -34.00 -11.83
N VAL A 166 -5.89 -33.14 -11.28
CA VAL A 166 -5.83 -31.69 -11.47
C VAL A 166 -5.36 -30.98 -10.21
N LYS A 167 -4.52 -29.96 -10.39
CA LYS A 167 -4.09 -29.05 -9.33
C LYS A 167 -4.22 -27.62 -9.78
N PHE A 168 -4.83 -26.78 -8.92
CA PHE A 168 -4.96 -25.35 -9.12
C PHE A 168 -3.92 -24.60 -8.28
N LEU A 169 -3.14 -23.76 -8.90
CA LEU A 169 -2.19 -22.85 -8.27
C LEU A 169 -2.62 -21.43 -8.60
N LEU A 170 -3.33 -20.81 -7.67
CA LEU A 170 -3.88 -19.47 -7.82
C LEU A 170 -2.92 -18.45 -7.21
N ALA A 171 -2.69 -17.34 -7.87
CA ALA A 171 -1.90 -16.24 -7.35
C ALA A 171 -2.67 -14.92 -7.41
N THR A 172 -2.57 -14.10 -6.39
CA THR A 172 -3.23 -12.78 -6.35
C THR A 172 -2.43 -11.77 -5.53
N THR A 173 -2.49 -10.52 -5.95
CA THR A 173 -2.01 -9.38 -5.16
C THR A 173 -3.08 -8.84 -4.22
N ASP A 174 -4.37 -9.10 -4.50
CA ASP A 174 -5.49 -8.60 -3.72
C ASP A 174 -6.46 -9.75 -3.34
N PRO A 175 -6.23 -10.40 -2.18
CA PRO A 175 -7.09 -11.48 -1.73
C PRO A 175 -8.50 -11.01 -1.33
N GLN A 176 -8.67 -9.70 -1.00
CA GLN A 176 -9.98 -9.17 -0.57
C GLN A 176 -10.99 -9.12 -1.70
N LYS A 177 -10.54 -9.06 -2.96
CA LYS A 177 -11.42 -9.12 -4.12
C LYS A 177 -11.91 -10.53 -4.47
N LEU A 178 -11.35 -11.56 -3.83
CA LEU A 178 -11.77 -12.94 -4.10
C LEU A 178 -13.05 -13.30 -3.35
N PRO A 179 -13.99 -14.02 -3.99
CA PRO A 179 -15.17 -14.54 -3.30
C PRO A 179 -14.76 -15.47 -2.14
N VAL A 180 -15.44 -15.35 -1.00
CA VAL A 180 -15.22 -16.20 0.18
C VAL A 180 -15.37 -17.68 -0.16
N THR A 181 -16.26 -18.02 -1.10
CA THR A 181 -16.48 -19.37 -1.60
C THR A 181 -15.25 -19.99 -2.28
N VAL A 182 -14.40 -19.18 -2.95
CA VAL A 182 -13.11 -19.61 -3.51
C VAL A 182 -12.08 -19.75 -2.39
N LEU A 183 -12.01 -18.76 -1.49
CA LEU A 183 -11.06 -18.75 -0.37
C LEU A 183 -11.22 -19.98 0.53
N SER A 184 -12.46 -20.41 0.80
CA SER A 184 -12.76 -21.58 1.66
C SER A 184 -12.35 -22.93 1.05
N ARG A 185 -12.12 -22.99 -0.27
CA ARG A 185 -11.74 -24.21 -1.01
C ARG A 185 -10.26 -24.28 -1.38
N CYS A 186 -9.50 -23.26 -1.01
CA CYS A 186 -8.08 -23.17 -1.30
C CYS A 186 -7.23 -23.22 -0.02
N LEU A 187 -6.10 -23.90 -0.08
CA LEU A 187 -5.07 -23.78 0.95
C LEU A 187 -4.29 -22.48 0.72
N GLN A 188 -4.41 -21.54 1.65
CA GLN A 188 -3.91 -20.18 1.49
C GLN A 188 -2.48 -20.02 2.04
N PHE A 189 -1.60 -19.37 1.25
CA PHE A 189 -0.24 -19.02 1.62
C PHE A 189 0.00 -17.53 1.40
N ASN A 190 0.28 -16.82 2.48
CA ASN A 190 0.58 -15.39 2.41
C ASN A 190 2.10 -15.17 2.33
N LEU A 191 2.57 -14.65 1.19
CA LEU A 191 3.95 -14.25 0.98
C LEU A 191 4.16 -12.83 1.51
N LYS A 192 5.21 -12.68 2.33
CA LYS A 192 5.57 -11.40 2.94
C LYS A 192 6.45 -10.57 2.00
N ARG A 193 6.43 -9.27 2.19
CA ARG A 193 7.44 -8.38 1.59
C ARG A 193 8.83 -8.78 2.07
N LEU A 194 9.80 -8.70 1.19
CA LEU A 194 11.18 -9.05 1.53
C LEU A 194 11.87 -7.89 2.26
N PRO A 195 12.61 -8.15 3.35
CA PRO A 195 13.42 -7.13 3.98
C PRO A 195 14.45 -6.55 3.02
N THR A 196 14.70 -5.24 3.13
CA THR A 196 15.69 -4.54 2.29
C THR A 196 17.09 -5.15 2.39
N THR A 197 17.49 -5.59 3.59
CA THR A 197 18.76 -6.26 3.84
C THR A 197 18.90 -7.57 3.07
N LEU A 198 17.83 -8.36 3.01
CA LEU A 198 17.81 -9.62 2.26
C LEU A 198 17.87 -9.35 0.75
N ILE A 199 17.14 -8.35 0.24
CA ILE A 199 17.20 -7.95 -1.17
C ILE A 199 18.61 -7.47 -1.51
N ALA A 200 19.22 -6.60 -0.70
CA ALA A 200 20.58 -6.10 -0.92
C ALA A 200 21.60 -7.26 -0.99
N GLY A 201 21.54 -8.19 -0.04
CA GLY A 201 22.43 -9.38 -0.05
C GLY A 201 22.24 -10.25 -1.29
N TYR A 202 21.00 -10.38 -1.79
CA TYR A 202 20.75 -11.13 -3.03
C TYR A 202 21.26 -10.40 -4.27
N LEU A 203 21.04 -9.07 -4.36
CA LEU A 203 21.58 -8.26 -5.46
C LEU A 203 23.11 -8.32 -5.50
N GLN A 204 23.78 -8.27 -4.34
CA GLN A 204 25.22 -8.40 -4.23
C GLN A 204 25.71 -9.74 -4.80
N GLN A 205 25.07 -10.85 -4.41
CA GLN A 205 25.39 -12.18 -4.95
C GLN A 205 25.22 -12.28 -6.47
N VAL A 206 24.17 -11.63 -7.00
CA VAL A 206 23.93 -11.59 -8.45
C VAL A 206 25.04 -10.81 -9.15
N LEU A 207 25.44 -9.64 -8.64
CA LEU A 207 26.52 -8.82 -9.19
C LEU A 207 27.86 -9.56 -9.17
N GLU A 208 28.20 -10.23 -8.08
CA GLU A 208 29.39 -11.07 -7.97
C GLU A 208 29.42 -12.18 -9.04
N ARG A 209 28.29 -12.85 -9.25
CA ARG A 209 28.17 -13.92 -10.26
C ARG A 209 28.19 -13.40 -11.69
N GLU A 210 27.73 -12.17 -11.92
CA GLU A 210 27.82 -11.50 -13.23
C GLU A 210 29.21 -10.86 -13.45
N GLY A 211 30.06 -10.79 -12.41
CA GLY A 211 31.39 -10.16 -12.48
C GLY A 211 31.34 -8.64 -12.59
N ILE A 212 30.29 -8.02 -12.07
CA ILE A 212 30.06 -6.57 -12.14
C ILE A 212 30.47 -5.93 -10.81
N ALA A 213 31.38 -4.94 -10.88
CA ALA A 213 31.77 -4.17 -9.71
C ALA A 213 30.62 -3.29 -9.23
N SER A 214 30.45 -3.19 -7.91
CA SER A 214 29.39 -2.39 -7.32
C SER A 214 29.80 -1.77 -5.99
N GLU A 215 29.21 -0.63 -5.67
CA GLU A 215 29.28 -0.01 -4.36
C GLU A 215 28.14 -0.49 -3.48
N ASP A 216 28.43 -0.80 -2.21
CA ASP A 216 27.40 -1.24 -1.24
C ASP A 216 26.27 -0.21 -1.06
N ALA A 217 26.59 1.08 -1.13
CA ALA A 217 25.59 2.14 -1.05
C ALA A 217 24.63 2.11 -2.24
N ALA A 218 25.14 1.85 -3.46
CA ALA A 218 24.34 1.71 -4.67
C ALA A 218 23.38 0.52 -4.57
N VAL A 219 23.89 -0.63 -4.10
CA VAL A 219 23.07 -1.86 -3.92
C VAL A 219 21.96 -1.63 -2.89
N ARG A 220 22.24 -0.93 -1.78
CA ARG A 220 21.22 -0.56 -0.79
C ARG A 220 20.17 0.39 -1.34
N LEU A 221 20.55 1.35 -2.18
CA LEU A 221 19.59 2.24 -2.86
C LEU A 221 18.63 1.43 -3.77
N LEU A 222 19.18 0.53 -4.57
CA LEU A 222 18.37 -0.35 -5.45
C LEU A 222 17.43 -1.26 -4.64
N ALA A 223 17.93 -1.85 -3.56
CA ALA A 223 17.15 -2.72 -2.68
C ALA A 223 15.98 -1.97 -2.02
N ARG A 224 16.21 -0.71 -1.61
CA ARG A 224 15.16 0.17 -1.05
C ARG A 224 14.15 0.54 -2.13
N ALA A 225 14.59 0.94 -3.32
CA ALA A 225 13.72 1.28 -4.43
C ALA A 225 12.86 0.09 -4.90
N GLY A 226 13.33 -1.14 -4.70
CA GLY A 226 12.58 -2.37 -4.97
C GLY A 226 11.40 -2.63 -4.04
N ASP A 227 11.25 -1.87 -2.94
CA ASP A 227 10.11 -1.84 -2.02
C ASP A 227 9.58 -3.23 -1.60
N GLY A 228 10.48 -4.13 -1.23
CA GLY A 228 10.14 -5.50 -0.82
C GLY A 228 9.86 -6.47 -1.97
N SER A 229 10.03 -6.03 -3.22
CA SER A 229 9.89 -6.81 -4.44
C SER A 229 11.26 -7.19 -5.02
N MET A 230 11.60 -8.48 -5.01
CA MET A 230 12.84 -8.96 -5.64
C MET A 230 12.83 -8.76 -7.17
N ARG A 231 11.67 -8.91 -7.81
CA ARG A 231 11.54 -8.72 -9.26
C ARG A 231 11.83 -7.28 -9.67
N ASP A 232 11.27 -6.33 -8.94
CA ASP A 232 11.43 -4.91 -9.26
C ASP A 232 12.86 -4.46 -8.92
N ALA A 233 13.45 -4.95 -7.82
CA ALA A 233 14.85 -4.72 -7.48
C ALA A 233 15.82 -5.25 -8.56
N LEU A 234 15.62 -6.46 -9.08
CA LEU A 234 16.42 -7.01 -10.18
C LEU A 234 16.21 -6.24 -11.49
N SER A 235 15.01 -5.74 -11.75
CA SER A 235 14.73 -4.92 -12.93
C SER A 235 15.41 -3.55 -12.83
N LEU A 236 15.43 -2.95 -11.62
CA LEU A 236 16.18 -1.73 -11.36
C LEU A 236 17.70 -1.94 -11.47
N LEU A 237 18.18 -3.12 -11.05
CA LEU A 237 19.58 -3.49 -11.22
C LEU A 237 19.98 -3.58 -12.70
N ASP A 238 19.14 -4.21 -13.55
CA ASP A 238 19.34 -4.23 -15.00
C ASP A 238 19.44 -2.81 -15.58
N GLN A 239 18.55 -1.93 -15.16
CA GLN A 239 18.56 -0.53 -15.59
C GLN A 239 19.82 0.19 -15.12
N ALA A 240 20.25 -0.04 -13.87
CA ALA A 240 21.47 0.56 -13.32
C ALA A 240 22.72 0.14 -14.10
N ILE A 241 22.86 -1.14 -14.41
CA ILE A 241 23.95 -1.68 -15.22
C ILE A 241 23.96 -1.04 -16.63
N ALA A 242 22.78 -0.94 -17.25
CA ALA A 242 22.65 -0.33 -18.58
C ALA A 242 22.96 1.19 -18.54
N PHE A 243 22.53 1.89 -17.48
CA PHE A 243 22.73 3.33 -17.32
C PHE A 243 24.20 3.69 -17.06
N SER A 244 24.89 2.91 -16.21
CA SER A 244 26.29 3.17 -15.85
C SER A 244 27.30 2.64 -16.88
N GLY A 245 26.86 1.78 -17.80
CA GLY A 245 27.72 1.15 -18.79
C GLY A 245 28.65 0.06 -18.22
N GLY A 246 28.33 -0.44 -17.02
CA GLY A 246 29.07 -1.54 -16.36
C GLY A 246 29.03 -1.48 -14.85
N PRO A 247 29.95 -0.77 -14.17
CA PRO A 247 30.02 -0.76 -12.71
C PRO A 247 28.78 -0.04 -12.10
N VAL A 248 28.26 -0.58 -11.00
CA VAL A 248 27.08 -0.02 -10.30
C VAL A 248 27.55 0.95 -9.22
N GLU A 249 27.65 2.23 -9.59
CA GLU A 249 28.10 3.31 -8.73
C GLU A 249 26.91 4.05 -8.11
N THR A 250 27.08 4.55 -6.87
CA THR A 250 26.04 5.25 -6.12
C THR A 250 25.53 6.50 -6.84
N ALA A 251 26.44 7.27 -7.44
CA ALA A 251 26.09 8.49 -8.19
C ALA A 251 25.20 8.16 -9.42
N ALA A 252 25.56 7.13 -10.17
CA ALA A 252 24.80 6.69 -11.34
C ALA A 252 23.41 6.15 -10.97
N VAL A 253 23.34 5.33 -9.91
CA VAL A 253 22.06 4.78 -9.40
C VAL A 253 21.16 5.89 -8.88
N SER A 254 21.72 6.85 -8.13
CA SER A 254 20.96 8.00 -7.63
C SER A 254 20.40 8.86 -8.77
N ALA A 255 21.18 9.11 -9.80
CA ALA A 255 20.74 9.85 -10.99
C ALA A 255 19.66 9.09 -11.75
N MET A 256 19.81 7.78 -11.96
CA MET A 256 18.83 6.91 -12.63
C MET A 256 17.50 6.83 -11.89
N LEU A 257 17.53 6.69 -10.57
CA LEU A 257 16.33 6.61 -9.74
C LEU A 257 15.65 7.96 -9.56
N GLY A 258 16.31 9.07 -9.98
CA GLY A 258 15.85 10.41 -9.63
C GLY A 258 15.85 10.64 -8.12
N SER A 259 16.61 9.82 -7.38
CA SER A 259 16.70 9.95 -5.93
C SER A 259 17.47 11.22 -5.59
N ILE A 260 16.90 12.00 -4.72
CA ILE A 260 17.48 13.26 -4.29
C ILE A 260 18.59 12.93 -3.30
N ASP A 261 19.74 13.60 -3.48
CA ASP A 261 20.82 13.50 -2.50
C ASP A 261 20.28 13.87 -1.11
N ARG A 262 20.31 12.91 -0.21
CA ARG A 262 19.82 13.05 1.16
C ARG A 262 20.40 14.27 1.86
N ARG A 263 21.65 14.63 1.58
CA ARG A 263 22.29 15.85 2.13
C ARG A 263 21.51 17.11 1.81
N ARG A 264 20.82 17.16 0.66
CA ARG A 264 19.98 18.31 0.30
C ARG A 264 18.71 18.35 1.15
N VAL A 265 18.13 17.19 1.45
CA VAL A 265 16.97 17.10 2.33
C VAL A 265 17.35 17.43 3.77
N VAL A 266 18.52 16.98 4.22
CA VAL A 266 19.11 17.40 5.51
C VAL A 266 19.29 18.92 5.56
N GLY A 267 19.79 19.53 4.47
CA GLY A 267 19.91 20.99 4.37
C GLY A 267 18.58 21.75 4.48
N LEU A 268 17.44 21.13 4.04
CA LEU A 268 16.12 21.70 4.29
C LEU A 268 15.74 21.63 5.78
N LEU A 269 16.05 20.49 6.45
CA LEU A 269 15.79 20.35 7.88
C LEU A 269 16.67 21.29 8.71
N ASP A 270 17.92 21.50 8.32
CA ASP A 270 18.81 22.48 8.97
C ASP A 270 18.25 23.91 8.87
N ALA A 271 17.74 24.30 7.69
CA ALA A 271 17.09 25.59 7.50
C ALA A 271 15.80 25.72 8.33
N LEU A 272 15.00 24.65 8.41
CA LEU A 272 13.82 24.58 9.26
C LEU A 272 14.20 24.65 10.75
N ALA A 273 15.23 23.95 11.19
CA ALA A 273 15.73 24.00 12.57
C ALA A 273 16.19 25.41 12.96
N ALA A 274 16.95 26.06 12.05
CA ALA A 274 17.41 27.44 12.23
C ALA A 274 16.27 28.49 12.14
N ASN A 275 15.06 28.10 11.75
CA ASN A 275 13.93 29.01 11.49
C ASN A 275 14.27 30.12 10.49
N ASP A 276 15.06 29.80 9.46
CA ASP A 276 15.52 30.74 8.44
C ASP A 276 14.79 30.51 7.10
N ALA A 277 13.78 31.34 6.83
CA ALA A 277 13.00 31.28 5.60
C ALA A 277 13.85 31.60 4.36
N SER A 278 14.83 32.47 4.46
CA SER A 278 15.69 32.87 3.33
C SER A 278 16.59 31.70 2.93
N LEU A 279 17.22 31.05 3.90
CA LEU A 279 18.03 29.85 3.68
C LEU A 279 17.19 28.72 3.11
N LEU A 280 15.96 28.53 3.63
CA LEU A 280 15.04 27.47 3.17
C LEU A 280 14.71 27.67 1.68
N LEU A 281 14.30 28.86 1.28
CA LEU A 281 13.97 29.17 -0.12
C LEU A 281 15.19 29.06 -1.05
N GLN A 282 16.38 29.43 -0.56
CA GLN A 282 17.63 29.21 -1.28
C GLN A 282 17.89 27.71 -1.52
N ARG A 283 17.71 26.86 -0.50
CA ARG A 283 17.84 25.39 -0.65
C ARG A 283 16.80 24.80 -1.61
N VAL A 284 15.57 25.34 -1.60
CA VAL A 284 14.55 24.95 -2.57
C VAL A 284 14.96 25.32 -3.99
N ALA A 285 15.50 26.52 -4.21
CA ALA A 285 16.00 26.96 -5.52
C ALA A 285 17.17 26.08 -6.01
N GLU A 286 18.11 25.69 -5.12
CA GLU A 286 19.21 24.76 -5.43
C GLU A 286 18.69 23.36 -5.83
N LEU A 287 17.58 22.90 -5.22
CA LEU A 287 16.89 21.65 -5.60
C LEU A 287 16.21 21.79 -6.95
N ASP A 288 15.50 22.88 -7.17
CA ASP A 288 14.73 23.14 -8.40
C ASP A 288 15.59 23.13 -9.66
N ALA A 289 16.85 23.61 -9.54
CA ALA A 289 17.81 23.57 -10.65
C ALA A 289 18.10 22.15 -11.18
N LEU A 290 17.75 21.11 -10.41
CA LEU A 290 17.91 19.70 -10.80
C LEU A 290 16.61 19.08 -11.32
N SER A 291 15.54 19.86 -11.45
CA SER A 291 14.19 19.38 -11.83
C SER A 291 13.74 18.16 -11.01
N PRO A 292 13.67 18.27 -9.67
CA PRO A 292 13.40 17.13 -8.80
C PRO A 292 11.94 16.69 -8.87
N ASP A 293 11.67 15.43 -8.56
CA ASP A 293 10.33 15.01 -8.15
C ASP A 293 10.06 15.47 -6.71
N TYR A 294 9.29 16.55 -6.55
CA TYR A 294 8.95 17.11 -5.24
C TYR A 294 8.18 16.12 -4.33
N ALA A 295 7.42 15.17 -4.90
CA ALA A 295 6.78 14.12 -4.12
C ALA A 295 7.81 13.15 -3.52
N ALA A 296 8.89 12.87 -4.26
CA ALA A 296 10.02 12.08 -3.77
C ALA A 296 10.83 12.84 -2.71
N VAL A 297 11.01 14.17 -2.85
CA VAL A 297 11.64 15.02 -1.81
C VAL A 297 10.87 14.93 -0.50
N LEU A 298 9.55 15.12 -0.57
CA LEU A 298 8.69 15.02 0.63
C LEU A 298 8.69 13.60 1.22
N ALA A 299 8.81 12.55 0.40
CA ALA A 299 8.92 11.18 0.89
C ALA A 299 10.22 10.94 1.67
N GLU A 300 11.36 11.45 1.16
CA GLU A 300 12.64 11.35 1.86
C GLU A 300 12.66 12.22 3.13
N LEU A 301 12.03 13.40 3.09
CA LEU A 301 11.86 14.26 4.27
C LEU A 301 11.04 13.53 5.36
N LEU A 302 9.95 12.87 4.99
CA LEU A 302 9.14 12.05 5.91
C LEU A 302 9.95 10.91 6.54
N ALA A 303 10.74 10.20 5.72
CA ALA A 303 11.60 9.11 6.21
C ALA A 303 12.65 9.63 7.20
N LEU A 304 13.24 10.79 6.90
CA LEU A 304 14.24 11.41 7.77
C LEU A 304 13.63 11.91 9.10
N LEU A 305 12.47 12.57 9.05
CA LEU A 305 11.74 13.00 10.25
C LEU A 305 11.33 11.82 11.13
N GLN A 306 10.91 10.69 10.52
CA GLN A 306 10.60 9.46 11.25
C GLN A 306 11.83 8.92 11.98
N GLN A 307 12.99 8.90 11.32
CA GLN A 307 14.25 8.44 11.94
C GLN A 307 14.70 9.38 13.07
N VAL A 308 14.57 10.69 12.89
CA VAL A 308 14.84 11.69 13.93
C VAL A 308 13.94 11.46 15.14
N ALA A 309 12.63 11.28 14.92
CA ALA A 309 11.66 10.99 16.00
C ALA A 309 12.00 9.69 16.74
N LEU A 310 12.45 8.66 16.02
CA LEU A 310 12.86 7.38 16.61
C LEU A 310 14.08 7.57 17.53
N VAL A 311 15.11 8.29 17.07
CA VAL A 311 16.32 8.59 17.85
C VAL A 311 15.97 9.44 19.09
N GLN A 312 15.02 10.38 18.98
CA GLN A 312 14.56 11.17 20.12
C GLN A 312 13.84 10.31 21.17
N ALA A 313 13.01 9.35 20.72
CA ALA A 313 12.25 8.46 21.61
C ALA A 313 13.12 7.35 22.21
N VAL A 314 14.05 6.78 21.41
CA VAL A 314 14.91 5.65 21.78
C VAL A 314 16.33 5.92 21.27
N PRO A 315 17.20 6.59 22.04
CA PRO A 315 18.52 7.03 21.60
C PRO A 315 19.46 5.91 21.13
N ASP A 316 19.25 4.69 21.63
CA ASP A 316 20.03 3.49 21.28
C ASP A 316 19.44 2.70 20.10
N ALA A 317 18.30 3.11 19.56
CA ALA A 317 17.73 2.48 18.37
C ALA A 317 18.59 2.85 17.15
N ALA A 318 19.44 1.92 16.73
CA ALA A 318 20.10 2.05 15.44
C ALA A 318 19.05 1.96 14.32
N PRO A 319 19.05 2.86 13.32
CA PRO A 319 18.18 2.71 12.15
C PRO A 319 18.57 1.41 11.43
N ASP A 320 17.59 0.53 11.25
CA ASP A 320 17.75 -0.84 10.78
C ASP A 320 18.21 -0.94 9.31
N ASP A 321 18.21 0.15 8.58
CA ASP A 321 18.43 0.19 7.13
C ASP A 321 19.76 0.81 6.68
N GLY A 322 20.62 1.22 7.62
CA GLY A 322 21.97 1.74 7.32
C GLY A 322 22.00 2.94 6.36
N ALA A 323 20.87 3.61 6.18
CA ALA A 323 20.67 4.64 5.16
C ALA A 323 21.02 6.06 5.64
N ALA A 324 21.11 6.26 6.95
CA ALA A 324 21.46 7.53 7.56
C ALA A 324 22.73 7.39 8.39
N ASP A 325 23.57 8.42 8.36
CA ASP A 325 24.65 8.54 9.31
C ASP A 325 24.07 8.70 10.73
N PRO A 326 24.38 7.80 11.66
CA PRO A 326 23.90 7.90 13.03
C PRO A 326 24.28 9.21 13.74
N GLU A 327 25.44 9.80 13.40
CA GLU A 327 25.86 11.08 13.95
C GLU A 327 25.01 12.24 13.44
N GLU A 328 24.70 12.24 12.15
CA GLU A 328 23.82 13.24 11.52
C GLU A 328 22.41 13.19 12.10
N LEU A 329 21.87 11.98 12.33
CA LEU A 329 20.55 11.80 12.95
C LEU A 329 20.52 12.31 14.40
N ARG A 330 21.58 12.01 15.20
CA ARG A 330 21.68 12.52 16.57
C ARG A 330 21.78 14.04 16.60
N ARG A 331 22.52 14.63 15.66
CA ARG A 331 22.64 16.09 15.52
C ARG A 331 21.27 16.73 15.26
N LEU A 332 20.53 16.21 14.27
CA LEU A 332 19.19 16.70 13.94
C LEU A 332 18.20 16.48 15.11
N ALA A 333 18.27 15.33 15.77
CA ALA A 333 17.44 15.03 16.93
C ALA A 333 17.68 15.99 18.12
N GLY A 334 18.90 16.50 18.24
CA GLY A 334 19.23 17.52 19.25
C GLY A 334 18.88 18.96 18.84
N GLN A 335 18.72 19.23 17.55
CA GLN A 335 18.41 20.56 17.03
C GLN A 335 16.91 20.83 16.91
N LEU A 336 16.09 19.80 16.69
CA LEU A 336 14.66 19.92 16.49
C LEU A 336 13.92 19.49 17.76
N PRO A 337 13.00 20.32 18.31
CA PRO A 337 12.09 19.88 19.37
C PRO A 337 11.22 18.70 18.91
N PRO A 338 10.89 17.73 19.78
CA PRO A 338 10.04 16.59 19.42
C PRO A 338 8.67 17.00 18.86
N GLU A 339 8.11 18.08 19.38
CA GLU A 339 6.82 18.64 18.94
C GLU A 339 6.91 19.14 17.47
N ASP A 340 8.00 19.83 17.13
CA ASP A 340 8.25 20.31 15.78
C ASP A 340 8.41 19.14 14.80
N VAL A 341 9.14 18.08 15.20
CA VAL A 341 9.34 16.89 14.36
C VAL A 341 8.01 16.23 14.03
N GLN A 342 7.11 16.08 15.01
CA GLN A 342 5.77 15.51 14.79
C GLN A 342 4.92 16.40 13.89
N LEU A 343 4.95 17.70 14.11
CA LEU A 343 4.21 18.66 13.30
C LEU A 343 4.72 18.70 11.85
N PHE A 344 6.05 18.75 11.66
CA PHE A 344 6.68 18.72 10.33
C PHE A 344 6.32 17.42 9.59
N TYR A 345 6.33 16.29 10.30
CA TYR A 345 5.90 15.02 9.72
C TYR A 345 4.45 15.08 9.20
N GLN A 346 3.53 15.62 9.99
CA GLN A 346 2.12 15.77 9.57
C GLN A 346 1.97 16.73 8.39
N ILE A 347 2.66 17.87 8.42
CA ILE A 347 2.62 18.84 7.32
C ILE A 347 3.20 18.23 6.02
N ALA A 348 4.33 17.50 6.13
CA ALA A 348 4.94 16.83 4.98
C ALA A 348 4.01 15.75 4.40
N LEU A 349 3.34 14.97 5.26
CA LEU A 349 2.39 13.93 4.84
C LEU A 349 1.21 14.50 4.08
N LEU A 350 0.60 15.57 4.60
CA LEU A 350 -0.49 16.29 3.95
C LEU A 350 0.00 16.97 2.67
N GLY A 351 1.15 17.63 2.71
CA GLY A 351 1.75 18.27 1.54
C GLY A 351 1.98 17.28 0.40
N ARG A 352 2.53 16.09 0.70
CA ARG A 352 2.73 15.03 -0.30
C ARG A 352 1.42 14.54 -0.91
N ARG A 353 0.37 14.38 -0.10
CA ARG A 353 -0.97 13.96 -0.57
C ARG A 353 -1.60 15.01 -1.47
N ASP A 354 -1.47 16.29 -1.11
CA ASP A 354 -2.14 17.40 -1.75
C ASP A 354 -1.34 17.94 -2.95
N LEU A 355 -0.04 17.61 -3.05
CA LEU A 355 0.85 18.08 -4.11
C LEU A 355 0.32 17.83 -5.54
N PRO A 356 -0.22 16.63 -5.88
CA PRO A 356 -0.77 16.36 -7.21
C PRO A 356 -1.99 17.21 -7.57
N LEU A 357 -2.66 17.83 -6.59
CA LEU A 357 -3.82 18.68 -6.78
C LEU A 357 -3.40 20.15 -7.06
N ASN A 358 -2.12 20.46 -6.86
CA ASN A 358 -1.62 21.83 -7.06
C ASN A 358 -1.21 22.04 -8.51
N PRO A 359 -1.67 23.11 -9.19
CA PRO A 359 -1.27 23.42 -10.57
C PRO A 359 0.23 23.77 -10.69
N ASP A 360 0.86 24.24 -9.62
CA ASP A 360 2.28 24.49 -9.51
C ASP A 360 2.90 23.60 -8.43
N LEU A 361 3.61 22.54 -8.86
CA LEU A 361 4.22 21.58 -7.96
C LEU A 361 5.31 22.22 -7.07
N ARG A 362 6.09 23.16 -7.63
CA ARG A 362 7.12 23.89 -6.89
C ARG A 362 6.48 24.75 -5.81
N GLY A 363 5.51 25.59 -6.18
CA GLY A 363 4.78 26.43 -5.22
C GLY A 363 4.07 25.62 -4.16
N GLY A 364 3.51 24.46 -4.50
CA GLY A 364 2.92 23.53 -3.54
C GLY A 364 3.94 22.99 -2.54
N PHE A 365 5.14 22.63 -3.00
CA PHE A 365 6.25 22.18 -2.16
C PHE A 365 6.75 23.31 -1.24
N GLU A 366 7.01 24.52 -1.80
CA GLU A 366 7.41 25.70 -1.02
C GLU A 366 6.39 26.00 0.09
N MET A 367 5.08 25.97 -0.24
CA MET A 367 4.02 26.21 0.74
C MET A 367 3.97 25.16 1.85
N ALA A 368 4.28 23.91 1.56
CA ALA A 368 4.39 22.88 2.61
C ALA A 368 5.53 23.18 3.59
N LEU A 369 6.69 23.58 3.07
CA LEU A 369 7.85 23.94 3.89
C LEU A 369 7.62 25.26 4.67
N LEU A 370 7.02 26.27 4.06
CA LEU A 370 6.66 27.52 4.73
C LEU A 370 5.65 27.30 5.86
N ARG A 371 4.70 26.37 5.70
CA ARG A 371 3.80 25.98 6.79
C ARG A 371 4.56 25.40 7.99
N MET A 372 5.63 24.64 7.78
CA MET A 372 6.48 24.13 8.86
C MET A 372 7.18 25.24 9.63
N LEU A 373 7.55 26.35 8.96
CA LEU A 373 8.11 27.52 9.64
C LEU A 373 7.07 28.32 10.41
N CYS A 374 5.87 28.51 9.82
CA CYS A 374 4.84 29.39 10.39
C CYS A 374 4.04 28.75 11.54
N PHE A 375 3.82 27.44 11.48
CA PHE A 375 3.01 26.73 12.48
C PHE A 375 3.93 25.96 13.44
N ARG A 376 4.62 26.67 14.32
CA ARG A 376 5.38 26.04 15.40
C ARG A 376 4.58 26.09 16.71
N PRO A 377 4.62 25.03 17.54
CA PRO A 377 4.09 25.10 18.88
C PRO A 377 4.78 26.24 19.63
N ALA A 378 3.99 27.12 20.27
CA ALA A 378 4.56 28.17 21.09
C ALA A 378 5.33 27.52 22.26
N THR A 379 6.64 27.63 22.28
CA THR A 379 7.41 27.33 23.48
C THR A 379 6.99 28.34 24.55
N VAL A 380 6.35 27.86 25.58
CA VAL A 380 6.10 28.66 26.79
C VAL A 380 7.44 28.76 27.53
N GLU A 381 8.39 29.54 26.97
CA GLU A 381 9.51 29.98 27.75
C GLU A 381 9.01 30.95 28.80
N GLY A 382 9.00 30.46 30.06
CA GLY A 382 9.10 31.25 31.27
C GLY A 382 8.42 32.64 31.29
N ALA A 383 7.10 32.72 31.06
CA ALA A 383 6.37 33.84 31.64
C ALA A 383 6.40 33.63 33.15
N ALA A 384 7.46 34.08 33.82
CA ALA A 384 7.42 34.40 35.22
C ALA A 384 6.19 35.29 35.41
N MET A 385 5.14 34.72 35.92
CA MET A 385 3.96 35.49 36.38
C MET A 385 4.47 36.48 37.44
N THR A 386 4.84 37.66 37.00
CA THR A 386 4.89 38.83 37.87
C THR A 386 3.42 39.05 38.28
N THR A 387 3.10 38.53 39.42
CA THR A 387 1.89 38.89 40.18
C THR A 387 2.00 40.35 40.58
N THR A 388 1.72 41.28 39.69
CA THR A 388 1.35 42.64 40.00
C THR A 388 -0.09 42.55 40.55
N ALA A 389 -0.24 42.73 41.85
CA ALA A 389 -1.50 42.87 42.49
C ALA A 389 -2.33 43.97 41.78
N PRO A 390 -3.61 43.69 41.42
CA PRO A 390 -4.44 44.71 40.81
C PRO A 390 -4.75 45.81 41.78
N ALA A 391 -4.52 47.08 41.38
CA ALA A 391 -4.99 48.27 42.13
C ALA A 391 -6.52 48.25 42.25
N PRO A 392 -7.10 48.75 43.36
CA PRO A 392 -8.54 48.69 43.59
C PRO A 392 -9.27 49.60 42.58
N VAL A 393 -10.11 49.02 41.76
CA VAL A 393 -11.09 49.72 40.89
C VAL A 393 -12.29 50.14 41.71
N PRO A 394 -12.84 51.36 41.52
CA PRO A 394 -13.98 51.82 42.29
C PRO A 394 -15.24 51.02 41.96
N ALA A 395 -16.00 50.67 42.97
CA ALA A 395 -17.22 49.90 42.90
C ALA A 395 -18.29 50.57 42.02
N ILE A 396 -18.65 49.89 40.93
CA ILE A 396 -19.84 50.19 40.15
C ILE A 396 -20.96 49.31 40.71
N THR A 397 -22.04 50.00 41.14
CA THR A 397 -23.25 49.46 41.73
C THR A 397 -23.84 48.33 40.87
N ALA A 398 -24.00 47.15 41.46
CA ALA A 398 -24.59 45.99 40.83
C ALA A 398 -26.08 46.17 40.58
N ILE A 399 -26.50 46.02 39.34
CA ILE A 399 -27.89 45.74 38.96
C ILE A 399 -28.11 44.23 39.20
N PRO A 400 -29.15 43.79 39.89
CA PRO A 400 -29.36 42.38 40.17
C PRO A 400 -29.76 41.63 38.89
N HIS A 401 -28.86 40.85 38.37
CA HIS A 401 -29.20 39.84 37.37
C HIS A 401 -29.62 38.58 38.12
N ALA A 402 -30.84 38.16 37.88
CA ALA A 402 -31.39 36.91 38.39
C ALA A 402 -30.53 35.73 37.96
N ALA A 403 -30.12 34.90 38.90
CA ALA A 403 -29.39 33.66 38.67
C ALA A 403 -30.23 32.72 37.78
N PRO A 404 -29.63 32.10 36.76
CA PRO A 404 -30.29 31.00 36.07
C PRO A 404 -30.44 29.81 37.06
N PRO A 405 -31.54 29.07 36.99
CA PRO A 405 -31.79 27.96 37.90
C PRO A 405 -30.75 26.84 37.68
N PRO A 406 -30.41 26.07 38.70
CA PRO A 406 -29.48 24.96 38.58
C PRO A 406 -30.05 23.92 37.62
N ILE A 407 -29.27 23.56 36.60
CA ILE A 407 -29.59 22.45 35.70
C ILE A 407 -29.44 21.17 36.51
N THR A 408 -30.54 20.68 37.04
CA THR A 408 -30.67 19.32 37.53
C THR A 408 -30.54 18.40 36.32
N VAL A 409 -29.45 17.65 36.26
CA VAL A 409 -29.32 16.52 35.35
C VAL A 409 -30.32 15.47 35.76
N SER A 410 -31.51 15.54 35.18
CA SER A 410 -32.52 14.50 35.29
C SER A 410 -32.11 13.37 34.35
N THR A 411 -31.62 12.28 34.87
CA THR A 411 -31.54 10.98 34.22
C THR A 411 -32.94 10.43 34.00
N GLN A 412 -33.64 10.93 32.97
CA GLN A 412 -34.82 10.25 32.44
C GLN A 412 -34.36 9.29 31.31
N PRO A 413 -34.96 8.09 31.18
CA PRO A 413 -34.71 7.20 30.07
C PRO A 413 -35.04 7.92 28.76
N ALA A 414 -34.12 7.88 27.79
CA ALA A 414 -34.23 8.58 26.54
C ALA A 414 -35.52 8.18 25.81
N SER A 415 -36.50 9.12 25.75
CA SER A 415 -37.64 9.02 24.85
C SER A 415 -37.16 8.96 23.41
N ASP A 416 -37.76 8.10 22.59
CA ASP A 416 -37.51 8.04 21.14
C ASP A 416 -37.64 9.46 20.56
N SER A 417 -36.67 9.90 19.78
CA SER A 417 -36.79 11.21 19.14
C SER A 417 -37.89 11.15 18.08
N GLU A 418 -38.50 12.29 17.74
CA GLU A 418 -39.53 12.40 16.71
C GLU A 418 -39.08 11.74 15.40
N TRP A 419 -37.81 11.91 15.08
CA TRP A 419 -37.18 11.27 13.90
C TRP A 419 -37.15 9.74 14.00
N ASP A 420 -36.83 9.20 15.17
CA ASP A 420 -36.77 7.75 15.39
C ASP A 420 -38.14 7.07 15.20
N LEU A 421 -39.19 7.76 15.60
CA LEU A 421 -40.57 7.30 15.41
C LEU A 421 -40.97 7.32 13.93
N LEU A 422 -40.65 8.38 13.21
CA LEU A 422 -40.86 8.49 11.77
C LEU A 422 -40.13 7.40 11.00
N VAL A 423 -38.84 7.17 11.29
CA VAL A 423 -38.04 6.11 10.62
C VAL A 423 -38.60 4.71 10.87
N LYS A 424 -39.19 4.45 12.05
CA LYS A 424 -39.83 3.17 12.37
C LYS A 424 -41.14 2.96 11.61
N GLN A 425 -41.88 4.03 11.28
CA GLN A 425 -43.19 3.99 10.61
C GLN A 425 -43.09 4.01 9.09
N MET A 426 -42.00 4.55 8.53
CA MET A 426 -41.80 4.63 7.09
C MET A 426 -41.39 3.28 6.49
N ALA A 427 -41.92 2.98 5.29
CA ALA A 427 -41.50 1.83 4.49
C ALA A 427 -40.20 2.17 3.72
N LEU A 428 -39.04 1.96 4.38
CA LEU A 428 -37.73 2.23 3.84
C LEU A 428 -37.04 0.93 3.36
N ASN A 429 -36.28 1.00 2.27
CA ASN A 429 -35.39 -0.09 1.89
C ASN A 429 -34.13 -0.12 2.81
N SER A 430 -33.30 -1.15 2.74
CA SER A 430 -32.16 -1.33 3.64
C SER A 430 -31.19 -0.14 3.63
N ARG A 431 -30.88 0.44 2.46
CA ARG A 431 -29.94 1.56 2.33
C ARG A 431 -30.51 2.88 2.83
N GLU A 432 -31.80 3.13 2.56
CA GLU A 432 -32.51 4.31 3.07
C GLU A 432 -32.65 4.24 4.58
N LYS A 433 -32.92 3.07 5.12
CA LYS A 433 -33.03 2.84 6.57
C LYS A 433 -31.68 3.01 7.27
N ASP A 434 -30.59 2.54 6.67
CA ASP A 434 -29.22 2.72 7.18
C ASP A 434 -28.85 4.20 7.22
N LEU A 435 -29.14 4.95 6.13
CA LEU A 435 -28.93 6.40 6.12
C LEU A 435 -29.75 7.11 7.21
N ALA A 436 -31.06 6.90 7.22
CA ALA A 436 -31.98 7.54 8.17
C ALA A 436 -31.63 7.23 9.64
N SER A 437 -31.15 6.00 9.93
CA SER A 437 -30.74 5.58 11.29
C SER A 437 -29.44 6.23 11.77
N ASN A 438 -28.63 6.81 10.88
CA ASN A 438 -27.41 7.55 11.19
C ASN A 438 -27.60 9.08 11.14
N CYS A 439 -28.80 9.57 10.81
CA CYS A 439 -29.17 10.98 10.82
C CYS A 439 -29.81 11.42 12.12
N GLU A 440 -29.63 12.69 12.48
CA GLU A 440 -30.35 13.38 13.56
C GLU A 440 -31.19 14.51 12.94
N LEU A 441 -32.46 14.65 13.37
CA LEU A 441 -33.32 15.76 12.95
C LEU A 441 -32.94 17.01 13.72
N VAL A 442 -32.39 18.00 13.03
CA VAL A 442 -31.96 19.29 13.61
C VAL A 442 -33.11 20.28 13.62
N LYS A 443 -33.86 20.31 12.52
CA LYS A 443 -34.95 21.27 12.35
C LYS A 443 -36.06 20.66 11.53
N HIS A 444 -37.30 20.87 11.96
CA HIS A 444 -38.51 20.49 11.27
C HIS A 444 -39.47 21.67 11.28
N GLU A 445 -39.79 22.22 10.11
CA GLU A 445 -40.73 23.34 9.94
C GLU A 445 -41.67 23.02 8.77
N GLY A 446 -42.86 22.52 9.08
CA GLY A 446 -43.81 22.10 8.06
C GLY A 446 -43.20 21.00 7.17
N ASN A 447 -43.06 21.27 5.87
CA ASN A 447 -42.53 20.31 4.88
C ASN A 447 -41.00 20.36 4.73
N HIS A 448 -40.27 21.17 5.51
CA HIS A 448 -38.82 21.30 5.45
C HIS A 448 -38.17 20.48 6.56
N PHE A 449 -37.38 19.47 6.18
CA PHE A 449 -36.61 18.63 7.07
C PHE A 449 -35.10 18.91 6.91
N CYS A 450 -34.44 19.25 8.01
CA CYS A 450 -32.99 19.41 8.05
C CYS A 450 -32.39 18.30 8.90
N LEU A 451 -31.62 17.40 8.27
CA LEU A 451 -31.01 16.25 8.89
C LEU A 451 -29.50 16.49 9.05
N MET A 452 -28.96 16.21 10.23
CA MET A 452 -27.54 16.20 10.52
C MET A 452 -26.97 14.80 10.31
N LEU A 453 -25.84 14.73 9.60
CA LEU A 453 -25.11 13.49 9.34
C LEU A 453 -23.63 13.68 9.70
N GLU A 454 -23.02 12.71 10.38
CA GLU A 454 -21.59 12.76 10.66
C GLU A 454 -20.79 12.61 9.36
N PRO A 455 -19.67 13.35 9.16
CA PRO A 455 -18.88 13.34 7.91
C PRO A 455 -18.41 11.94 7.48
N ARG A 456 -18.18 11.02 8.43
CA ARG A 456 -17.79 9.63 8.14
C ARG A 456 -18.84 8.82 7.36
N PHE A 457 -20.09 9.26 7.35
CA PHE A 457 -21.20 8.60 6.64
C PHE A 457 -21.55 9.29 5.32
N GLU A 458 -20.77 10.26 4.86
CA GLU A 458 -20.96 10.98 3.59
C GLU A 458 -21.03 10.02 2.39
N ILE A 459 -20.26 8.91 2.44
CA ILE A 459 -20.24 7.86 1.40
C ILE A 459 -21.63 7.21 1.20
N MET A 460 -22.49 7.20 2.24
CA MET A 460 -23.85 6.66 2.15
C MET A 460 -24.82 7.61 1.44
N LEU A 461 -24.44 8.89 1.28
CA LEU A 461 -25.30 9.96 0.77
C LEU A 461 -25.27 10.05 -0.77
N SER A 462 -25.59 8.95 -1.46
CA SER A 462 -25.76 8.99 -2.93
C SER A 462 -27.07 9.66 -3.32
N GLN A 463 -27.13 10.27 -4.53
CA GLN A 463 -28.34 10.96 -5.01
C GLN A 463 -29.56 10.04 -5.00
N HIS A 464 -29.40 8.78 -5.40
CA HIS A 464 -30.49 7.79 -5.41
C HIS A 464 -31.05 7.48 -4.00
N VAL A 465 -30.21 7.45 -2.95
CA VAL A 465 -30.65 7.22 -1.57
C VAL A 465 -31.32 8.47 -0.98
N LYS A 466 -30.87 9.67 -1.37
CA LYS A 466 -31.54 10.93 -1.01
C LYS A 466 -32.95 10.98 -1.59
N ASP A 467 -33.07 10.71 -2.89
CA ASP A 467 -34.35 10.74 -3.59
C ASP A 467 -35.30 9.66 -3.06
N GLY A 468 -34.77 8.48 -2.71
CA GLY A 468 -35.51 7.40 -2.09
C GLY A 468 -36.06 7.78 -0.71
N LEU A 469 -35.22 8.35 0.18
CA LEU A 469 -35.62 8.81 1.51
C LEU A 469 -36.65 9.95 1.41
N LYS A 470 -36.45 10.89 0.49
CA LYS A 470 -37.42 11.97 0.20
C LYS A 470 -38.76 11.41 -0.22
N SER A 471 -38.80 10.49 -1.19
CA SER A 471 -40.04 9.89 -1.67
C SER A 471 -40.74 9.03 -0.59
N ALA A 472 -39.99 8.45 0.34
CA ALA A 472 -40.58 7.73 1.47
C ALA A 472 -41.24 8.67 2.48
N LEU A 473 -40.61 9.83 2.76
CA LEU A 473 -41.19 10.89 3.57
C LEU A 473 -42.44 11.49 2.93
N GLU A 474 -42.42 11.79 1.66
CA GLU A 474 -43.57 12.32 0.89
C GLU A 474 -44.76 11.33 0.89
N ARG A 475 -44.47 10.04 0.76
CA ARG A 475 -45.54 8.98 0.84
C ARG A 475 -46.13 8.86 2.24
N HIS A 476 -45.32 9.06 3.28
CA HIS A 476 -45.77 8.95 4.67
C HIS A 476 -46.58 10.17 5.11
N LEU A 477 -46.14 11.37 4.70
CA LEU A 477 -46.78 12.66 5.08
C LEU A 477 -47.92 13.06 4.12
N GLY A 478 -47.95 12.52 2.91
CA GLY A 478 -48.96 12.86 1.88
C GLY A 478 -48.73 14.23 1.21
N GLU A 479 -47.63 14.89 1.45
CA GLU A 479 -47.27 16.22 0.95
C GLU A 479 -45.84 16.27 0.43
N PRO A 480 -45.51 17.15 -0.56
CA PRO A 480 -44.14 17.28 -1.05
C PRO A 480 -43.19 17.80 0.04
N VAL A 481 -42.02 17.18 0.19
CA VAL A 481 -41.04 17.45 1.25
C VAL A 481 -39.76 18.04 0.68
N ASP A 482 -39.22 19.07 1.34
CA ASP A 482 -37.87 19.59 1.08
C ASP A 482 -36.88 19.02 2.14
N LEU A 483 -35.97 18.18 1.68
CA LEU A 483 -35.02 17.46 2.52
C LEU A 483 -33.60 18.00 2.34
N LYS A 484 -33.02 18.58 3.39
CA LYS A 484 -31.66 19.11 3.43
C LYS A 484 -30.78 18.31 4.39
N PHE A 485 -29.52 18.06 3.97
CA PHE A 485 -28.52 17.43 4.80
C PHE A 485 -27.44 18.42 5.19
N GLN A 486 -27.07 18.43 6.46
CA GLN A 486 -25.96 19.18 7.01
C GLN A 486 -24.94 18.22 7.59
N PHE A 487 -23.65 18.54 7.48
CA PHE A 487 -22.58 17.73 8.04
C PHE A 487 -22.09 18.33 9.33
N GLY A 488 -22.05 17.53 10.40
CA GLY A 488 -21.61 17.99 11.72
C GLY A 488 -21.56 16.87 12.75
N SER A 489 -21.22 17.21 13.98
CA SER A 489 -21.26 16.28 15.10
C SER A 489 -22.71 16.11 15.58
N VAL A 490 -23.17 14.86 15.57
CA VAL A 490 -24.49 14.48 16.07
C VAL A 490 -24.48 14.54 17.59
N THR A 491 -25.34 15.36 18.19
CA THR A 491 -25.39 15.63 19.62
C THR A 491 -26.23 14.60 20.39
N THR A 492 -27.22 14.01 19.74
CA THR A 492 -28.09 12.99 20.33
C THR A 492 -27.69 11.60 19.85
N ALA A 493 -27.85 10.55 20.67
CA ALA A 493 -27.56 9.20 20.23
C ALA A 493 -28.50 8.77 19.10
N THR A 494 -28.00 8.61 17.87
CA THR A 494 -28.77 8.11 16.71
C THR A 494 -29.28 6.68 16.95
N LEU A 495 -30.31 6.25 16.22
CA LEU A 495 -30.87 4.90 16.31
C LEU A 495 -29.78 3.81 16.23
N ASN A 496 -28.80 3.97 15.40
CA ASN A 496 -27.68 3.03 15.27
C ASN A 496 -26.76 3.05 16.50
N LYS A 497 -26.43 4.21 17.06
CA LYS A 497 -25.62 4.29 18.29
C LYS A 497 -26.32 3.65 19.48
N ARG A 498 -27.64 3.82 19.59
CA ARG A 498 -28.45 3.19 20.66
C ARG A 498 -28.52 1.66 20.51
N ARG A 499 -28.63 1.14 19.30
CA ARG A 499 -28.62 -0.32 19.02
C ARG A 499 -27.27 -0.95 19.35
N GLN A 500 -26.14 -0.25 19.09
CA GLN A 500 -24.81 -0.73 19.45
C GLN A 500 -24.53 -0.71 20.95
N GLN A 501 -25.22 0.12 21.73
CA GLN A 501 -25.10 0.16 23.20
C GLN A 501 -25.98 -0.90 23.89
N GLN A 502 -26.94 -1.50 23.19
CA GLN A 502 -27.83 -2.56 23.71
C GLN A 502 -27.37 -3.99 23.35
N GLN A 503 -26.34 -4.13 22.51
CA GLN A 503 -25.63 -5.38 22.24
C GLN A 503 -24.33 -5.47 23.04
#